data_ebf30a25f62544874397400ee3c231da
#
_entry.id   ebf30a25f62544874397400ee3c231da
#
_cell.length_a   1.000
_cell.length_b   1.000
_cell.length_c   1.000
_cell.angle_alpha   90.00
_cell.angle_beta   90.00
_cell.angle_gamma   90.00
#
_symmetry.space_group_name_H-M   'P 1'
#
loop_
_entity.id
_entity.type
_entity.pdbx_description
1 polymer ?
#
loop_
_entity_poly.entity_id
_entity_poly.type
_entity_poly.pdbx_seq_one_letter_code
_entity_poly.pdbx_strand_id
1 'polypeptide(L)'
;MKNILLLALLALSLSLHAQNEEVNVVNTTMTAPELKFGFVSYSALIEAMPEYATAMRRYTELEEKYAAETKRVEDEFNAKYEAFLEGQRDFPTSILNKRQTELQEILEKNIAFKSESKRLLAEAKAELMKPIKEKLSKVLSTIGKEMGLAFVINTDNDACPYVDPQRGINVYDTAVRMLQQL
;
A
#
# COMPACT_ATOMS: atom_id res chain seq x y z
N MET A 1 -89.04 -2.67 41.13
CA MET A 1 -90.09 -2.71 40.09
C MET A 1 -89.34 -2.53 38.75
N LYS A 2 -89.19 -3.63 38.09
CA LYS A 2 -89.79 -3.85 36.76
C LYS A 2 -89.30 -2.82 35.72
N ASN A 3 -88.51 -3.18 34.75
CA ASN A 3 -89.00 -3.70 33.51
C ASN A 3 -87.84 -4.21 32.59
N ILE A 4 -88.02 -5.36 32.22
CA ILE A 4 -87.63 -6.10 31.10
C ILE A 4 -87.79 -5.27 29.82
N LEU A 5 -86.73 -5.08 29.08
CA LEU A 5 -86.81 -4.69 27.67
C LEU A 5 -85.99 -5.62 26.81
N LEU A 6 -86.72 -6.39 26.05
CA LEU A 6 -86.24 -7.28 25.03
C LEU A 6 -85.41 -6.48 23.98
N LEU A 7 -84.20 -6.84 23.76
CA LEU A 7 -83.43 -6.35 22.66
C LEU A 7 -83.47 -7.36 21.50
N ALA A 8 -84.15 -6.97 20.47
CA ALA A 8 -84.21 -7.71 19.24
C ALA A 8 -82.82 -7.66 18.60
N LEU A 9 -82.17 -8.82 18.45
CA LEU A 9 -80.93 -8.97 17.64
C LEU A 9 -81.30 -8.86 16.17
N LEU A 10 -81.00 -7.72 15.58
CA LEU A 10 -80.93 -7.60 14.11
C LEU A 10 -79.55 -8.06 13.67
N ALA A 11 -79.46 -9.28 13.21
CA ALA A 11 -78.27 -9.82 12.57
C ALA A 11 -78.15 -9.20 11.20
N LEU A 12 -77.36 -8.13 11.10
CA LEU A 12 -76.92 -7.59 9.83
C LEU A 12 -75.70 -8.37 9.40
N SER A 13 -75.90 -9.38 8.57
CA SER A 13 -74.78 -10.11 7.87
C SER A 13 -74.21 -9.21 6.81
N LEU A 14 -73.13 -8.48 7.16
CA LEU A 14 -72.28 -7.91 6.20
C LEU A 14 -71.41 -9.03 5.60
N SER A 15 -71.80 -9.47 4.42
CA SER A 15 -70.98 -10.28 3.54
C SER A 15 -69.79 -9.45 3.09
N LEU A 16 -68.66 -9.55 3.82
CA LEU A 16 -67.37 -9.10 3.26
C LEU A 16 -67.03 -10.03 2.12
N HIS A 17 -67.30 -9.61 0.91
CA HIS A 17 -66.65 -10.15 -0.26
C HIS A 17 -65.18 -9.70 -0.21
N ALA A 18 -64.32 -10.53 0.36
CA ALA A 18 -62.89 -10.43 0.14
C ALA A 18 -62.68 -10.74 -1.36
N GLN A 19 -62.60 -9.73 -2.17
CA GLN A 19 -62.01 -9.86 -3.48
C GLN A 19 -60.55 -10.28 -3.22
N ASN A 20 -60.26 -11.55 -3.44
CA ASN A 20 -58.90 -12.02 -3.69
C ASN A 20 -58.46 -11.40 -5.04
N GLU A 21 -58.02 -10.15 -4.99
CA GLU A 21 -57.05 -9.72 -5.97
C GLU A 21 -55.82 -10.60 -5.74
N GLU A 22 -55.63 -11.60 -6.61
CA GLU A 22 -54.34 -12.23 -6.78
C GLU A 22 -53.38 -11.08 -7.11
N VAL A 23 -52.72 -10.56 -6.07
CA VAL A 23 -51.51 -9.76 -6.25
C VAL A 23 -50.52 -10.69 -6.91
N ASN A 24 -50.49 -10.60 -8.23
CA ASN A 24 -49.46 -11.23 -9.02
C ASN A 24 -48.17 -10.54 -8.59
N VAL A 25 -47.59 -11.03 -7.50
CA VAL A 25 -46.25 -10.67 -7.09
C VAL A 25 -45.36 -11.19 -8.19
N VAL A 26 -45.15 -10.34 -9.18
CA VAL A 26 -44.03 -10.51 -10.12
C VAL A 26 -42.82 -10.54 -9.20
N ASN A 27 -42.41 -11.75 -8.81
CA ASN A 27 -41.11 -12.00 -8.24
C ASN A 27 -40.07 -11.64 -9.33
N THR A 28 -39.91 -10.36 -9.53
CA THR A 28 -38.71 -9.84 -10.17
C THR A 28 -37.61 -10.11 -9.13
N THR A 29 -37.10 -11.32 -9.16
CA THR A 29 -35.79 -11.62 -8.57
C THR A 29 -34.84 -10.70 -9.28
N MET A 30 -34.66 -9.49 -8.73
CA MET A 30 -33.53 -8.64 -9.08
C MET A 30 -32.31 -9.44 -8.63
N THR A 31 -31.81 -10.27 -9.55
CA THR A 31 -30.52 -10.91 -9.37
C THR A 31 -29.56 -9.73 -9.25
N ALA A 32 -29.12 -9.41 -8.04
CA ALA A 32 -28.09 -8.41 -7.86
C ALA A 32 -26.93 -8.79 -8.80
N PRO A 33 -26.40 -7.84 -9.57
CA PRO A 33 -25.35 -8.14 -10.52
C PRO A 33 -24.23 -8.86 -9.74
N GLU A 34 -23.86 -10.04 -10.21
CA GLU A 34 -22.81 -10.83 -9.59
C GLU A 34 -21.54 -9.98 -9.52
N LEU A 35 -21.09 -9.69 -8.30
CA LEU A 35 -19.94 -8.83 -8.05
C LEU A 35 -18.68 -9.57 -8.51
N LYS A 36 -18.18 -9.24 -9.70
CA LYS A 36 -16.91 -9.78 -10.21
C LYS A 36 -15.75 -8.97 -9.65
N PHE A 37 -14.72 -9.65 -9.20
CA PHE A 37 -13.49 -9.02 -8.73
C PHE A 37 -12.26 -9.74 -9.26
N GLY A 38 -11.17 -8.99 -9.39
CA GLY A 38 -9.86 -9.52 -9.71
C GLY A 38 -8.97 -9.61 -8.47
N PHE A 39 -7.91 -10.39 -8.55
CA PHE A 39 -6.85 -10.41 -7.56
C PHE A 39 -5.49 -10.62 -8.23
N VAL A 40 -4.45 -10.08 -7.60
CA VAL A 40 -3.07 -10.19 -8.09
C VAL A 40 -2.08 -9.81 -6.99
N SER A 41 -0.88 -10.39 -7.06
CA SER A 41 0.28 -9.86 -6.33
C SER A 41 0.82 -8.63 -7.06
N TYR A 42 0.70 -7.47 -6.41
CA TYR A 42 1.15 -6.19 -6.96
C TYR A 42 2.67 -6.14 -7.08
N SER A 43 3.40 -6.70 -6.09
CA SER A 43 4.85 -6.81 -6.10
C SER A 43 5.34 -7.70 -7.24
N ALA A 44 4.71 -8.85 -7.45
CA ALA A 44 5.08 -9.75 -8.56
C ALA A 44 4.89 -9.09 -9.93
N LEU A 45 3.85 -8.26 -10.12
CA LEU A 45 3.67 -7.48 -11.35
C LEU A 45 4.76 -6.43 -11.53
N ILE A 46 5.11 -5.70 -10.47
CA ILE A 46 6.20 -4.72 -10.50
C ILE A 46 7.52 -5.40 -10.89
N GLU A 47 7.84 -6.53 -10.27
CA GLU A 47 9.08 -7.28 -10.54
C GLU A 47 9.14 -7.84 -11.96
N ALA A 48 8.00 -8.15 -12.56
CA ALA A 48 7.91 -8.59 -13.95
C ALA A 48 8.12 -7.46 -14.98
N MET A 49 8.11 -6.19 -14.57
CA MET A 49 8.29 -5.06 -15.47
C MET A 49 9.78 -4.83 -15.79
N PRO A 50 10.17 -4.69 -17.08
CA PRO A 50 11.56 -4.41 -17.45
C PRO A 50 12.14 -3.14 -16.82
N GLU A 51 11.30 -2.14 -16.64
CA GLU A 51 11.67 -0.86 -16.02
C GLU A 51 12.09 -1.03 -14.55
N TYR A 52 11.53 -2.03 -13.85
CA TYR A 52 11.88 -2.32 -12.46
C TYR A 52 13.34 -2.72 -12.29
N ALA A 53 13.82 -3.63 -13.12
CA ALA A 53 15.23 -4.06 -13.08
C ALA A 53 16.19 -2.87 -13.31
N THR A 54 15.82 -1.96 -14.23
CA THR A 54 16.60 -0.76 -14.49
C THR A 54 16.55 0.23 -13.33
N ALA A 55 15.38 0.44 -12.73
CA ALA A 55 15.21 1.30 -11.58
C ALA A 55 16.00 0.78 -10.36
N MET A 56 15.94 -0.52 -10.10
CA MET A 56 16.65 -1.14 -8.99
C MET A 56 18.17 -1.09 -9.17
N ARG A 57 18.68 -1.28 -10.38
CA ARG A 57 20.11 -1.11 -10.64
C ARG A 57 20.57 0.32 -10.33
N ARG A 58 19.84 1.34 -10.80
CA ARG A 58 20.15 2.75 -10.49
C ARG A 58 20.10 3.04 -8.99
N TYR A 59 19.12 2.46 -8.30
CA TYR A 59 19.03 2.60 -6.86
C TYR A 59 20.22 1.97 -6.14
N THR A 60 20.61 0.75 -6.52
CA THR A 60 21.78 0.06 -5.95
C THR A 60 23.06 0.83 -6.18
N GLU A 61 23.28 1.34 -7.40
CA GLU A 61 24.46 2.19 -7.71
C GLU A 61 24.52 3.45 -6.83
N LEU A 62 23.37 4.05 -6.53
CA LEU A 62 23.29 5.20 -5.63
C LEU A 62 23.54 4.79 -4.17
N GLU A 63 22.97 3.69 -3.71
CA GLU A 63 23.16 3.13 -2.38
C GLU A 63 24.64 2.81 -2.11
N GLU A 64 25.34 2.20 -3.08
CA GLU A 64 26.78 1.92 -3.01
C GLU A 64 27.61 3.20 -2.87
N LYS A 65 27.27 4.26 -3.60
CA LYS A 65 27.97 5.56 -3.49
C LYS A 65 27.82 6.18 -2.11
N TYR A 66 26.60 6.17 -1.55
CA TYR A 66 26.36 6.67 -0.19
C TYR A 66 27.04 5.80 0.87
N ALA A 67 27.04 4.48 0.70
CA ALA A 67 27.72 3.55 1.60
C ALA A 67 29.26 3.78 1.57
N ALA A 68 29.84 3.95 0.39
CA ALA A 68 31.26 4.23 0.24
C ALA A 68 31.65 5.56 0.90
N GLU A 69 30.84 6.62 0.70
CA GLU A 69 31.11 7.91 1.32
C GLU A 69 30.92 7.86 2.86
N THR A 70 29.91 7.16 3.33
CA THR A 70 29.71 6.93 4.79
C THR A 70 30.93 6.26 5.40
N LYS A 71 31.41 5.20 4.74
CA LYS A 71 32.62 4.51 5.18
C LYS A 71 33.84 5.43 5.18
N ARG A 72 34.04 6.22 4.13
CA ARG A 72 35.17 7.16 4.03
C ARG A 72 35.18 8.16 5.19
N VAL A 73 34.05 8.76 5.53
CA VAL A 73 33.99 9.75 6.61
C VAL A 73 34.10 9.12 7.99
N GLU A 74 33.65 7.87 8.16
CA GLU A 74 33.85 7.08 9.39
C GLU A 74 35.34 6.72 9.55
N ASP A 75 36.02 6.27 8.49
CA ASP A 75 37.45 5.96 8.51
C ASP A 75 38.29 7.22 8.82
N GLU A 76 37.92 8.38 8.25
CA GLU A 76 38.57 9.66 8.54
C GLU A 76 38.42 10.05 10.03
N PHE A 77 37.24 9.90 10.59
CA PHE A 77 36.99 10.13 12.01
C PHE A 77 37.87 9.21 12.88
N ASN A 78 37.85 7.91 12.58
CA ASN A 78 38.62 6.92 13.34
C ASN A 78 40.12 7.22 13.33
N ALA A 79 40.68 7.55 12.18
CA ALA A 79 42.12 7.93 12.08
C ALA A 79 42.46 9.17 12.91
N LYS A 80 41.58 10.20 12.89
CA LYS A 80 41.79 11.42 13.72
C LYS A 80 41.62 11.12 15.20
N TYR A 81 40.69 10.25 15.55
CA TYR A 81 40.47 9.84 16.94
C TYR A 81 41.64 9.03 17.49
N GLU A 82 42.18 8.08 16.73
CA GLU A 82 43.39 7.33 17.09
C GLU A 82 44.59 8.27 17.30
N ALA A 83 44.85 9.20 16.36
CA ALA A 83 45.91 10.18 16.50
C ALA A 83 45.72 11.10 17.72
N PHE A 84 44.47 11.40 18.08
CA PHE A 84 44.18 12.15 19.31
C PHE A 84 44.54 11.32 20.55
N LEU A 85 44.14 10.04 20.61
CA LEU A 85 44.43 9.18 21.74
C LEU A 85 45.93 8.96 22.00
N GLU A 86 46.70 8.85 20.89
CA GLU A 86 48.17 8.69 20.98
C GLU A 86 48.85 9.93 21.52
N GLY A 87 48.42 11.13 21.04
CA GLY A 87 49.08 12.40 21.39
C GLY A 87 48.53 13.10 22.64
N GLN A 88 47.37 12.72 23.17
CA GLN A 88 46.60 13.49 24.16
C GLN A 88 47.39 13.80 25.46
N ARG A 89 48.37 12.93 25.84
CA ARG A 89 49.18 13.13 27.05
C ARG A 89 50.22 14.25 26.89
N ASP A 90 50.65 14.50 25.66
CA ASP A 90 51.70 15.45 25.33
C ASP A 90 51.17 16.79 24.85
N PHE A 91 49.83 16.90 24.64
CA PHE A 91 49.24 18.13 24.17
C PHE A 91 49.08 19.19 25.28
N PRO A 92 49.47 20.42 25.03
CA PRO A 92 49.02 21.55 25.85
C PRO A 92 47.48 21.61 25.88
N THR A 93 46.92 22.11 27.00
CA THR A 93 45.46 22.13 27.22
C THR A 93 44.71 22.79 26.10
N SER A 94 45.24 23.89 25.52
CA SER A 94 44.62 24.58 24.39
C SER A 94 44.52 23.74 23.14
N ILE A 95 45.53 22.93 22.86
CA ILE A 95 45.56 21.98 21.72
C ILE A 95 44.61 20.81 22.00
N LEU A 96 44.61 20.31 23.22
CA LEU A 96 43.70 19.24 23.65
C LEU A 96 42.23 19.64 23.40
N ASN A 97 41.84 20.80 23.93
CA ASN A 97 40.47 21.28 23.75
C ASN A 97 40.10 21.48 22.26
N LYS A 98 41.01 22.06 21.48
CA LYS A 98 40.81 22.24 20.04
C LYS A 98 40.57 20.90 19.33
N ARG A 99 41.40 19.89 19.60
CA ARG A 99 41.27 18.55 19.00
C ARG A 99 39.98 17.85 19.40
N GLN A 100 39.57 17.97 20.66
CA GLN A 100 38.29 17.44 21.13
C GLN A 100 37.12 18.10 20.39
N THR A 101 37.12 19.43 20.23
CA THR A 101 36.08 20.16 19.49
C THR A 101 36.03 19.71 18.02
N GLU A 102 37.20 19.58 17.35
CA GLU A 102 37.29 19.10 15.97
C GLU A 102 36.71 17.69 15.81
N LEU A 103 36.98 16.79 16.73
CA LEU A 103 36.44 15.41 16.73
C LEU A 103 34.92 15.41 16.93
N GLN A 104 34.42 16.22 17.84
CA GLN A 104 32.98 16.34 18.09
C GLN A 104 32.27 16.86 16.83
N GLU A 105 32.81 17.92 16.18
CA GLU A 105 32.23 18.48 14.95
C GLU A 105 32.19 17.46 13.81
N ILE A 106 33.26 16.64 13.66
CA ILE A 106 33.29 15.59 12.63
C ILE A 106 32.26 14.52 12.93
N LEU A 107 32.14 14.09 14.20
CA LEU A 107 31.17 13.11 14.61
C LEU A 107 29.73 13.57 14.31
N GLU A 108 29.41 14.81 14.70
CA GLU A 108 28.10 15.43 14.43
C GLU A 108 27.80 15.50 12.92
N LYS A 109 28.78 15.89 12.10
CA LYS A 109 28.65 15.91 10.64
C LYS A 109 28.44 14.51 10.06
N ASN A 110 29.13 13.50 10.57
CA ASN A 110 28.95 12.11 10.11
C ASN A 110 27.56 11.57 10.46
N ILE A 111 27.06 11.85 11.66
CA ILE A 111 25.71 11.48 12.07
C ILE A 111 24.65 12.16 11.19
N ALA A 112 24.81 13.45 10.95
CA ALA A 112 23.92 14.21 10.06
C ALA A 112 23.95 13.69 8.63
N PHE A 113 25.15 13.42 8.07
CA PHE A 113 25.30 12.85 6.73
C PHE A 113 24.63 11.47 6.61
N LYS A 114 24.81 10.59 7.60
CA LYS A 114 24.20 9.25 7.61
C LYS A 114 22.67 9.31 7.65
N SER A 115 22.10 10.26 8.40
CA SER A 115 20.66 10.49 8.46
C SER A 115 20.12 11.02 7.14
N GLU A 116 20.80 12.03 6.57
CA GLU A 116 20.41 12.64 5.31
C GLU A 116 20.53 11.67 4.14
N SER A 117 21.60 10.84 4.11
CA SER A 117 21.78 9.79 3.11
C SER A 117 20.60 8.81 3.07
N LYS A 118 20.09 8.38 4.25
CA LYS A 118 18.92 7.51 4.33
C LYS A 118 17.67 8.18 3.75
N ARG A 119 17.47 9.46 4.06
CA ARG A 119 16.34 10.24 3.56
C ARG A 119 16.39 10.35 2.04
N LEU A 120 17.55 10.74 1.48
CA LEU A 120 17.78 10.90 0.04
C LEU A 120 17.64 9.58 -0.72
N LEU A 121 18.11 8.46 -0.16
CA LEU A 121 17.93 7.13 -0.73
C LEU A 121 16.45 6.72 -0.77
N ALA A 122 15.69 7.00 0.29
CA ALA A 122 14.26 6.72 0.31
C ALA A 122 13.50 7.54 -0.73
N GLU A 123 13.83 8.83 -0.88
CA GLU A 123 13.27 9.70 -1.91
C GLU A 123 13.63 9.23 -3.32
N ALA A 124 14.89 8.91 -3.57
CA ALA A 124 15.35 8.40 -4.87
C ALA A 124 14.61 7.10 -5.23
N LYS A 125 14.42 6.18 -4.29
CA LYS A 125 13.66 4.95 -4.50
C LYS A 125 12.20 5.25 -4.86
N ALA A 126 11.57 6.17 -4.14
CA ALA A 126 10.19 6.57 -4.41
C ALA A 126 10.03 7.17 -5.82
N GLU A 127 10.95 8.07 -6.22
CA GLU A 127 10.95 8.68 -7.55
C GLU A 127 11.19 7.67 -8.67
N LEU A 128 12.12 6.73 -8.49
CA LEU A 128 12.38 5.66 -9.46
C LEU A 128 11.18 4.73 -9.61
N MET A 129 10.46 4.45 -8.53
CA MET A 129 9.31 3.56 -8.53
C MET A 129 8.00 4.23 -9.00
N LYS A 130 7.93 5.55 -8.96
CA LYS A 130 6.72 6.30 -9.32
C LYS A 130 6.18 5.99 -10.71
N PRO A 131 6.97 6.13 -11.81
CA PRO A 131 6.48 5.84 -13.16
C PRO A 131 6.05 4.38 -13.33
N ILE A 132 6.73 3.44 -12.66
CA ILE A 132 6.41 2.02 -12.69
C ILE A 132 5.03 1.77 -12.08
N LYS A 133 4.78 2.34 -10.90
CA LYS A 133 3.50 2.25 -10.20
C LYS A 133 2.37 2.93 -11.00
N GLU A 134 2.64 4.07 -11.62
CA GLU A 134 1.66 4.76 -12.46
C GLU A 134 1.28 3.94 -13.69
N LYS A 135 2.27 3.33 -14.38
CA LYS A 135 2.04 2.43 -15.51
C LYS A 135 1.21 1.24 -15.10
N LEU A 136 1.57 0.57 -14.00
CA LEU A 136 0.82 -0.57 -13.47
C LEU A 136 -0.62 -0.19 -13.09
N SER A 137 -0.82 0.94 -12.42
CA SER A 137 -2.15 1.42 -12.04
C SER A 137 -3.06 1.65 -13.26
N LYS A 138 -2.52 2.20 -14.34
CA LYS A 138 -3.26 2.38 -15.61
C LYS A 138 -3.67 1.04 -16.21
N VAL A 139 -2.75 0.06 -16.25
CA VAL A 139 -3.03 -1.28 -16.76
C VAL A 139 -4.11 -1.98 -15.95
N LEU A 140 -4.00 -1.97 -14.62
CA LEU A 140 -5.02 -2.59 -13.75
C LEU A 140 -6.38 -1.91 -13.88
N SER A 141 -6.41 -0.58 -14.05
CA SER A 141 -7.65 0.15 -14.31
C SER A 141 -8.29 -0.25 -15.65
N THR A 142 -7.48 -0.44 -16.69
CA THR A 142 -7.96 -0.89 -18.00
C THR A 142 -8.53 -2.31 -17.92
N ILE A 143 -7.80 -3.23 -17.30
CA ILE A 143 -8.26 -4.61 -17.06
C ILE A 143 -9.58 -4.62 -16.29
N GLY A 144 -9.67 -3.83 -15.22
CA GLY A 144 -10.90 -3.73 -14.43
C GLY A 144 -12.11 -3.33 -15.27
N LYS A 145 -11.94 -2.32 -16.14
CA LYS A 145 -13.01 -1.85 -17.04
C LYS A 145 -13.36 -2.87 -18.11
N GLU A 146 -12.36 -3.43 -18.79
CA GLU A 146 -12.57 -4.38 -19.91
C GLU A 146 -13.21 -5.70 -19.43
N MET A 147 -12.84 -6.17 -18.23
CA MET A 147 -13.37 -7.39 -17.66
C MET A 147 -14.61 -7.18 -16.78
N GLY A 148 -15.08 -5.95 -16.63
CA GLY A 148 -16.23 -5.61 -15.78
C GLY A 148 -16.00 -5.94 -14.30
N LEU A 149 -14.78 -5.78 -13.82
CA LEU A 149 -14.44 -6.02 -12.42
C LEU A 149 -14.81 -4.80 -11.57
N ALA A 150 -15.43 -5.04 -10.41
CA ALA A 150 -15.73 -3.99 -9.47
C ALA A 150 -14.46 -3.43 -8.79
N PHE A 151 -13.48 -4.30 -8.57
CA PHE A 151 -12.17 -3.95 -8.00
C PHE A 151 -11.14 -5.06 -8.29
N VAL A 152 -9.86 -4.74 -8.08
CA VAL A 152 -8.74 -5.69 -8.09
C VAL A 152 -8.07 -5.65 -6.72
N ILE A 153 -7.99 -6.81 -6.06
CA ILE A 153 -7.39 -6.96 -4.72
C ILE A 153 -5.90 -7.21 -4.88
N ASN A 154 -5.10 -6.49 -4.10
CA ASN A 154 -3.70 -6.84 -3.89
C ASN A 154 -3.58 -7.94 -2.83
N THR A 155 -2.90 -9.03 -3.16
CA THR A 155 -2.72 -10.20 -2.27
C THR A 155 -1.40 -10.17 -1.50
N ASP A 156 -0.60 -9.11 -1.64
CA ASP A 156 0.68 -8.99 -0.93
C ASP A 156 0.47 -8.70 0.56
N ASN A 157 1.47 -9.09 1.36
CA ASN A 157 1.57 -8.75 2.80
C ASN A 157 0.33 -9.11 3.64
N ASP A 158 -0.28 -10.26 3.35
CA ASP A 158 -1.50 -10.73 4.03
C ASP A 158 -2.67 -9.74 4.00
N ALA A 159 -2.64 -8.76 3.07
CA ALA A 159 -3.73 -7.79 2.91
C ALA A 159 -5.05 -8.46 2.54
N CYS A 160 -4.99 -9.62 1.88
CA CYS A 160 -6.13 -10.48 1.60
C CYS A 160 -5.70 -11.95 1.81
N PRO A 161 -5.86 -12.50 3.03
CA PRO A 161 -5.35 -13.82 3.38
C PRO A 161 -6.07 -14.98 2.68
N TYR A 162 -7.24 -14.73 2.11
CA TYR A 162 -7.99 -15.71 1.35
C TYR A 162 -8.73 -15.07 0.17
N VAL A 163 -8.59 -15.69 -0.98
CA VAL A 163 -9.37 -15.39 -2.20
C VAL A 163 -9.89 -16.69 -2.74
N ASP A 164 -11.21 -16.80 -2.91
CA ASP A 164 -11.82 -17.95 -3.57
C ASP A 164 -11.47 -17.92 -5.08
N PRO A 165 -10.68 -18.87 -5.60
CA PRO A 165 -10.26 -18.89 -7.00
C PRO A 165 -11.40 -19.17 -7.99
N GLN A 166 -12.57 -19.62 -7.49
CA GLN A 166 -13.75 -19.83 -8.33
C GLN A 166 -14.58 -18.55 -8.47
N ARG A 167 -14.44 -17.60 -7.56
CA ARG A 167 -15.18 -16.33 -7.54
C ARG A 167 -14.36 -15.14 -7.97
N GLY A 168 -13.05 -15.16 -7.69
CA GLY A 168 -12.11 -14.13 -8.11
C GLY A 168 -11.39 -14.50 -9.40
N ILE A 169 -10.96 -13.50 -10.14
CA ILE A 169 -10.19 -13.68 -11.38
C ILE A 169 -8.75 -13.26 -11.11
N ASN A 170 -7.80 -14.20 -11.30
CA ASN A 170 -6.39 -13.85 -11.28
C ASN A 170 -6.06 -13.04 -12.55
N VAL A 171 -5.65 -11.79 -12.38
CA VAL A 171 -5.38 -10.90 -13.51
C VAL A 171 -3.89 -10.81 -13.87
N TYR A 172 -3.02 -11.64 -13.25
CA TYR A 172 -1.57 -11.56 -13.42
C TYR A 172 -1.15 -11.69 -14.89
N ASP A 173 -1.53 -12.77 -15.56
CA ASP A 173 -1.09 -13.04 -16.95
C ASP A 173 -1.61 -11.98 -17.92
N THR A 174 -2.82 -11.47 -17.68
CA THR A 174 -3.40 -10.41 -18.51
C THR A 174 -2.65 -9.10 -18.29
N ALA A 175 -2.31 -8.78 -17.04
CA ALA A 175 -1.55 -7.59 -16.71
C ALA A 175 -0.13 -7.65 -17.29
N VAL A 176 0.58 -8.78 -17.18
CA VAL A 176 1.93 -8.95 -17.76
C VAL A 176 1.91 -8.76 -19.27
N ARG A 177 0.94 -9.36 -19.97
CA ARG A 177 0.82 -9.17 -21.44
C ARG A 177 0.59 -7.71 -21.82
N MET A 178 -0.28 -7.00 -21.10
CA MET A 178 -0.54 -5.59 -21.38
C MET A 178 0.65 -4.68 -21.04
N LEU A 179 1.38 -4.99 -19.98
CA LEU A 179 2.60 -4.25 -19.59
C LEU A 179 3.72 -4.38 -20.63
N GLN A 180 3.80 -5.52 -21.32
CA GLN A 180 4.78 -5.76 -22.40
C GLN A 180 4.43 -5.06 -23.72
N GLN A 181 3.19 -4.62 -23.91
CA GLN A 181 2.73 -3.95 -25.13
C GLN A 181 2.82 -2.41 -25.05
N LEU A 182 3.13 -1.88 -23.86
CA LEU A 182 3.26 -0.44 -23.59
C LEU A 182 4.71 0.01 -23.51
#